data_3a5ba15af530a70a5439154c364add60
#
_entry.id   3a5ba15af530a70a5439154c364add60
#
_cell.length_a   1.000
_cell.length_b   1.000
_cell.length_c   1.000
_cell.angle_alpha   90.00
_cell.angle_beta   90.00
_cell.angle_gamma   90.00
#
_symmetry.space_group_name_H-M   'P 1'
#
loop_
_entity.id
_entity.type
_entity.pdbx_description
1 polymer ?
#
loop_
_entity_poly.entity_id
_entity_poly.type
_entity_poly.pdbx_seq_one_letter_code
_entity_poly.pdbx_strand_id
1 'polypeptide(L)'
;LCKGGTILAKDTLLTAKQPYLVYDSLIIAKDATVTLEQGTRIFMHDKANLIVRGTLIAKGTRTAPIIIRGDRLDKLLDNLPYDLIPDQWGGIYFASTSYGNILDHVVVRNGSSGITMTQADPEKSKLIIGNSQITNSDGYLFSAVNCNIEAYNTEFSNSGEAVVMLVGGRYSFTHCTLANNFAFGARTVPTLILSNNLTNAENKVVLYPLQKADFQNCIIDGNLSTGELALYYQQGTSQDAFSYQFTNCLIKSKEEANVHFTDILWG
;
A
#
# COMPACT_ATOMS: atom_id res chain seq x y z
N LEU A 1 16.72 -7.86 17.97
CA LEU A 1 17.17 -8.63 16.82
C LEU A 1 16.24 -9.82 16.61
N CYS A 2 15.58 -9.88 15.44
CA CYS A 2 14.71 -10.99 15.05
C CYS A 2 15.43 -11.78 13.95
N LYS A 3 15.72 -13.05 14.20
CA LYS A 3 16.38 -13.98 13.27
C LYS A 3 15.54 -15.23 13.08
N GLY A 4 15.68 -15.87 11.92
CA GLY A 4 15.09 -17.18 11.67
C GLY A 4 13.55 -17.19 11.58
N GLY A 5 12.93 -16.13 11.09
CA GLY A 5 11.48 -16.04 10.96
C GLY A 5 10.76 -15.95 12.31
N THR A 6 10.99 -14.87 13.04
CA THR A 6 10.37 -14.66 14.36
C THR A 6 8.84 -14.61 14.28
N ILE A 7 8.16 -15.47 15.02
CA ILE A 7 6.69 -15.54 15.09
C ILE A 7 6.19 -14.95 16.41
N LEU A 8 5.38 -13.91 16.33
CA LEU A 8 4.64 -13.35 17.45
C LEU A 8 3.28 -14.05 17.55
N ALA A 9 3.24 -15.08 18.40
CA ALA A 9 2.07 -15.99 18.53
C ALA A 9 1.03 -15.51 19.55
N LYS A 10 1.31 -14.43 20.27
CA LYS A 10 0.44 -13.84 21.30
C LYS A 10 0.39 -12.33 21.15
N ASP A 11 -0.59 -11.72 21.75
CA ASP A 11 -0.69 -10.27 21.84
C ASP A 11 0.60 -9.69 22.40
N THR A 12 1.19 -8.76 21.63
CA THR A 12 2.54 -8.26 21.89
C THR A 12 2.60 -6.76 21.68
N LEU A 13 3.21 -6.04 22.61
CA LEU A 13 3.57 -4.64 22.46
C LEU A 13 5.06 -4.53 22.09
N LEU A 14 5.35 -3.94 20.93
CA LEU A 14 6.71 -3.53 20.56
C LEU A 14 6.91 -2.08 20.96
N THR A 15 7.82 -1.85 21.92
CA THR A 15 8.05 -0.53 22.50
C THR A 15 9.06 0.29 21.70
N ALA A 16 9.02 1.61 21.86
CA ALA A 16 9.96 2.54 21.20
C ALA A 16 11.33 2.65 21.87
N LYS A 17 11.58 1.93 22.99
CA LYS A 17 12.82 2.05 23.79
C LYS A 17 14.09 1.80 22.98
N GLN A 18 14.04 0.87 22.02
CA GLN A 18 15.14 0.55 21.11
C GLN A 18 14.61 0.12 19.75
N PRO A 19 15.40 0.27 18.68
CA PRO A 19 14.98 -0.20 17.36
C PRO A 19 14.98 -1.72 17.29
N TYR A 20 14.11 -2.25 16.43
CA TYR A 20 14.06 -3.67 16.09
C TYR A 20 14.77 -3.89 14.75
N LEU A 21 15.62 -4.90 14.67
CA LEU A 21 16.28 -5.32 13.45
C LEU A 21 15.80 -6.71 13.06
N VAL A 22 15.23 -6.84 11.88
CA VAL A 22 14.61 -8.07 11.36
C VAL A 22 15.44 -8.59 10.20
N TYR A 23 16.03 -9.80 10.35
CA TYR A 23 16.90 -10.40 9.32
C TYR A 23 16.17 -11.31 8.33
N ASP A 24 15.09 -11.98 8.74
CA ASP A 24 14.36 -12.90 7.86
C ASP A 24 12.92 -12.43 7.69
N SER A 25 12.06 -12.77 8.64
CA SER A 25 10.68 -12.33 8.64
C SER A 25 10.17 -12.12 10.06
N LEU A 26 9.33 -11.12 10.25
CA LEU A 26 8.54 -10.92 11.44
C LEU A 26 7.10 -11.31 11.12
N ILE A 27 6.60 -12.35 11.78
CA ILE A 27 5.29 -12.93 11.49
C ILE A 27 4.36 -12.69 12.67
N ILE A 28 3.24 -12.03 12.42
CA ILE A 28 2.14 -11.93 13.39
C ILE A 28 1.21 -13.11 13.15
N ALA A 29 1.06 -13.98 14.13
CA ALA A 29 0.21 -15.17 14.02
C ALA A 29 -1.27 -14.79 13.89
N LYS A 30 -2.09 -15.69 13.33
CA LYS A 30 -3.50 -15.44 12.95
C LYS A 30 -4.36 -14.86 14.09
N ASP A 31 -4.18 -15.33 15.31
CA ASP A 31 -5.03 -14.95 16.44
C ASP A 31 -4.30 -13.96 17.39
N ALA A 32 -3.18 -13.38 16.95
CA ALA A 32 -2.40 -12.44 17.72
C ALA A 32 -2.61 -11.00 17.23
N THR A 33 -2.63 -10.06 18.17
CA THR A 33 -2.57 -8.63 17.91
C THR A 33 -1.20 -8.10 18.29
N VAL A 34 -0.51 -7.47 17.35
CA VAL A 34 0.73 -6.76 17.64
C VAL A 34 0.47 -5.27 17.60
N THR A 35 0.81 -4.62 18.69
CA THR A 35 0.74 -3.16 18.82
C THR A 35 2.14 -2.58 18.76
N LEU A 36 2.34 -1.58 17.92
CA LEU A 36 3.55 -0.78 17.87
C LEU A 36 3.33 0.51 18.67
N GLU A 37 4.16 0.74 19.67
CA GLU A 37 4.16 2.00 20.42
C GLU A 37 4.57 3.16 19.50
N GLN A 38 4.05 4.36 19.73
CA GLN A 38 4.47 5.55 19.01
C GLN A 38 6.00 5.74 19.06
N GLY A 39 6.60 6.06 17.91
CA GLY A 39 8.05 6.19 17.77
C GLY A 39 8.81 4.87 17.60
N THR A 40 8.12 3.72 17.54
CA THR A 40 8.76 2.42 17.25
C THR A 40 9.46 2.47 15.89
N ARG A 41 10.67 1.91 15.83
CA ARG A 41 11.48 1.82 14.61
C ARG A 41 11.80 0.37 14.31
N ILE A 42 11.43 -0.11 13.13
CA ILE A 42 11.69 -1.46 12.64
C ILE A 42 12.56 -1.35 11.39
N PHE A 43 13.76 -1.90 11.47
CA PHE A 43 14.70 -1.98 10.36
C PHE A 43 14.68 -3.39 9.79
N MET A 44 14.46 -3.49 8.51
CA MET A 44 14.29 -4.73 7.76
C MET A 44 15.54 -4.98 6.93
N HIS A 45 16.14 -6.15 7.09
CA HIS A 45 17.35 -6.54 6.38
C HIS A 45 17.01 -7.30 5.10
N ASP A 46 17.69 -6.94 3.99
CA ASP A 46 17.59 -7.62 2.69
C ASP A 46 16.13 -8.07 2.37
N LYS A 47 15.89 -9.34 2.16
CA LYS A 47 14.58 -9.91 1.79
C LYS A 47 13.61 -10.15 2.96
N ALA A 48 13.88 -9.58 4.13
CA ALA A 48 12.99 -9.69 5.28
C ALA A 48 11.58 -9.17 4.97
N ASN A 49 10.56 -9.81 5.54
CA ASN A 49 9.16 -9.42 5.37
C ASN A 49 8.48 -9.20 6.72
N LEU A 50 7.53 -8.28 6.78
CA LEU A 50 6.54 -8.22 7.85
C LEU A 50 5.26 -8.92 7.38
N ILE A 51 4.99 -10.11 7.92
CA ILE A 51 3.85 -10.93 7.53
C ILE A 51 2.77 -10.87 8.61
N VAL A 52 1.63 -10.29 8.28
CA VAL A 52 0.51 -10.11 9.19
C VAL A 52 -0.59 -11.11 8.87
N ARG A 53 -0.73 -12.15 9.69
CA ARG A 53 -1.83 -13.12 9.61
C ARG A 53 -2.94 -12.82 10.62
N GLY A 54 -2.61 -12.14 11.71
CA GLY A 54 -3.48 -11.60 12.75
C GLY A 54 -3.77 -10.12 12.54
N THR A 55 -3.60 -9.31 13.59
CA THR A 55 -3.89 -7.87 13.57
C THR A 55 -2.65 -7.05 13.89
N LEU A 56 -2.40 -6.01 13.11
CA LEU A 56 -1.35 -5.02 13.35
C LEU A 56 -1.99 -3.67 13.70
N ILE A 57 -1.64 -3.16 14.88
CA ILE A 57 -2.04 -1.83 15.34
C ILE A 57 -0.78 -0.96 15.46
N ALA A 58 -0.59 -0.04 14.54
CA ALA A 58 0.52 0.88 14.52
C ALA A 58 -0.02 2.32 14.57
N LYS A 59 -0.02 2.90 15.76
CA LYS A 59 -0.51 4.27 16.01
C LYS A 59 0.63 5.15 16.50
N GLY A 60 1.29 5.82 15.57
CA GLY A 60 2.27 6.85 15.86
C GLY A 60 1.62 8.20 16.14
N THR A 61 2.44 9.24 16.15
CA THR A 61 2.02 10.64 16.19
C THR A 61 2.87 11.46 15.25
N ARG A 62 2.48 12.69 14.95
CA ARG A 62 3.27 13.60 14.10
C ARG A 62 4.70 13.80 14.60
N THR A 63 4.91 13.81 15.93
CA THR A 63 6.22 14.02 16.56
C THR A 63 6.95 12.71 16.90
N ALA A 64 6.24 11.58 16.89
CA ALA A 64 6.78 10.25 17.14
C ALA A 64 6.16 9.23 16.16
N PRO A 65 6.44 9.35 14.85
CA PRO A 65 5.93 8.41 13.85
C PRO A 65 6.54 7.02 14.06
N ILE A 66 5.83 6.01 13.62
CA ILE A 66 6.35 4.65 13.54
C ILE A 66 7.07 4.50 12.20
N ILE A 67 8.29 3.95 12.21
CA ILE A 67 9.14 3.84 11.02
C ILE A 67 9.40 2.37 10.72
N ILE A 68 9.09 1.92 9.50
CA ILE A 68 9.39 0.58 8.99
C ILE A 68 10.12 0.76 7.65
N ARG A 69 11.39 0.39 7.60
CA ARG A 69 12.24 0.64 6.43
C ARG A 69 13.40 -0.35 6.32
N GLY A 70 14.13 -0.31 5.20
CA GLY A 70 15.42 -1.01 5.08
C GLY A 70 16.42 -0.58 6.14
N ASP A 71 17.34 -1.47 6.49
CA ASP A 71 18.34 -1.27 7.56
C ASP A 71 19.57 -0.50 7.12
N ARG A 72 19.73 -0.23 5.82
CA ARG A 72 20.84 0.60 5.29
C ARG A 72 20.63 2.07 5.63
N LEU A 73 21.53 2.62 6.42
CA LEU A 73 21.51 4.02 6.86
C LEU A 73 22.64 4.85 6.25
N ASP A 74 23.49 4.23 5.45
CA ASP A 74 24.62 4.81 4.75
C ASP A 74 24.19 5.39 3.39
N LYS A 75 25.16 5.74 2.59
CA LYS A 75 24.97 6.23 1.22
C LYS A 75 25.50 5.23 0.22
N LEU A 76 24.80 5.06 -0.90
CA LEU A 76 25.31 4.31 -2.05
C LEU A 76 26.36 5.11 -2.80
N LEU A 77 26.10 6.41 -2.97
CA LEU A 77 27.02 7.43 -3.54
C LEU A 77 26.99 8.66 -2.64
N ASP A 78 27.95 9.56 -2.78
CA ASP A 78 28.09 10.76 -1.91
C ASP A 78 26.80 11.56 -1.75
N ASN A 79 25.98 11.62 -2.80
CA ASN A 79 24.72 12.37 -2.84
C ASN A 79 23.46 11.48 -2.92
N LEU A 80 23.61 10.14 -2.83
CA LEU A 80 22.49 9.19 -2.93
C LEU A 80 22.41 8.31 -1.66
N PRO A 81 21.65 8.72 -0.65
CA PRO A 81 21.45 7.91 0.54
C PRO A 81 20.58 6.68 0.23
N TYR A 82 20.85 5.56 0.89
CA TYR A 82 20.01 4.36 0.80
C TYR A 82 18.55 4.62 1.20
N ASP A 83 18.28 5.70 1.90
CA ASP A 83 16.94 6.14 2.27
C ASP A 83 16.02 6.42 1.06
N LEU A 84 16.60 6.69 -0.10
CA LEU A 84 15.87 6.92 -1.35
C LEU A 84 15.80 5.68 -2.25
N ILE A 85 16.57 4.63 -1.96
CA ILE A 85 16.71 3.46 -2.83
C ILE A 85 15.63 2.43 -2.50
N PRO A 86 14.86 1.94 -3.49
CA PRO A 86 13.91 0.84 -3.30
C PRO A 86 14.63 -0.52 -3.15
N ASP A 87 13.87 -1.60 -3.03
CA ASP A 87 14.34 -3.00 -3.05
C ASP A 87 15.36 -3.37 -1.95
N GLN A 88 15.23 -2.77 -0.76
CA GLN A 88 16.11 -3.10 0.38
C GLN A 88 15.55 -4.21 1.28
N TRP A 89 14.26 -4.54 1.18
CA TRP A 89 13.57 -5.56 1.95
C TRP A 89 12.26 -5.97 1.26
N GLY A 90 11.63 -7.07 1.66
CA GLY A 90 10.49 -7.63 0.95
C GLY A 90 9.24 -6.75 0.92
N GLY A 91 8.79 -6.25 2.06
CA GLY A 91 7.55 -5.47 2.21
C GLY A 91 6.66 -5.93 3.37
N ILE A 92 5.49 -5.30 3.49
CA ILE A 92 4.44 -5.69 4.44
C ILE A 92 3.37 -6.49 3.70
N TYR A 93 3.10 -7.69 4.20
CA TYR A 93 2.12 -8.59 3.61
C TYR A 93 0.99 -8.90 4.59
N PHE A 94 -0.24 -8.47 4.27
CA PHE A 94 -1.43 -8.82 5.03
C PHE A 94 -2.13 -10.03 4.42
N ALA A 95 -2.11 -11.16 5.13
CA ALA A 95 -2.75 -12.39 4.70
C ALA A 95 -4.28 -12.27 4.63
N SER A 96 -4.95 -13.19 3.95
CA SER A 96 -6.42 -13.23 3.85
C SER A 96 -7.13 -13.30 5.21
N THR A 97 -6.46 -13.85 6.23
CA THR A 97 -6.98 -13.95 7.60
C THR A 97 -6.82 -12.69 8.45
N SER A 98 -6.05 -11.71 7.98
CA SER A 98 -5.74 -10.48 8.71
C SER A 98 -6.83 -9.42 8.51
N TYR A 99 -7.38 -8.89 9.59
CA TYR A 99 -8.41 -7.84 9.59
C TYR A 99 -8.20 -6.86 10.75
N GLY A 100 -8.91 -5.73 10.69
CA GLY A 100 -8.89 -4.73 11.74
C GLY A 100 -7.54 -4.02 11.93
N ASN A 101 -6.73 -4.00 10.88
CA ASN A 101 -5.42 -3.38 10.93
C ASN A 101 -5.53 -1.85 10.91
N ILE A 102 -4.65 -1.19 11.66
CA ILE A 102 -4.58 0.28 11.73
C ILE A 102 -3.13 0.72 11.55
N LEU A 103 -2.91 1.59 10.58
CA LEU A 103 -1.65 2.31 10.37
C LEU A 103 -1.93 3.81 10.45
N ASP A 104 -1.49 4.47 11.50
CA ASP A 104 -1.67 5.91 11.68
C ASP A 104 -0.35 6.57 12.06
N HIS A 105 0.05 7.63 11.34
CA HIS A 105 1.38 8.23 11.44
C HIS A 105 2.51 7.18 11.30
N VAL A 106 2.45 6.40 10.24
CA VAL A 106 3.44 5.37 9.91
C VAL A 106 4.21 5.76 8.64
N VAL A 107 5.51 5.55 8.65
CA VAL A 107 6.40 5.71 7.49
C VAL A 107 6.88 4.33 7.06
N VAL A 108 6.48 3.88 5.86
CA VAL A 108 6.96 2.63 5.24
C VAL A 108 7.71 2.97 3.97
N ARG A 109 8.93 2.46 3.80
CA ARG A 109 9.72 2.75 2.60
C ARG A 109 10.81 1.73 2.29
N ASN A 110 11.30 1.80 1.06
CA ASN A 110 12.46 1.04 0.54
C ASN A 110 12.19 -0.45 0.31
N GLY A 111 10.94 -0.91 0.21
CA GLY A 111 10.63 -2.31 -0.06
C GLY A 111 10.83 -2.72 -1.52
N SER A 112 10.96 -4.03 -1.78
CA SER A 112 10.69 -4.62 -3.09
C SER A 112 9.22 -4.46 -3.46
N SER A 113 8.33 -4.63 -2.47
CA SER A 113 6.94 -4.17 -2.47
C SER A 113 6.71 -3.25 -1.27
N GLY A 114 5.69 -2.41 -1.32
CA GLY A 114 5.30 -1.63 -0.15
C GLY A 114 4.38 -2.43 0.77
N ILE A 115 3.06 -2.28 0.58
CA ILE A 115 2.01 -3.00 1.32
C ILE A 115 1.20 -3.85 0.33
N THR A 116 1.17 -5.15 0.56
CA THR A 116 0.41 -6.11 -0.25
C THR A 116 -0.67 -6.79 0.58
N MET A 117 -1.89 -6.80 0.07
CA MET A 117 -3.03 -7.45 0.70
C MET A 117 -3.66 -8.45 -0.25
N THR A 118 -3.64 -9.72 0.16
CA THR A 118 -4.30 -10.78 -0.61
C THR A 118 -5.80 -10.73 -0.49
N GLN A 119 -6.46 -11.49 -1.34
CA GLN A 119 -7.92 -11.66 -1.34
C GLN A 119 -8.48 -11.84 0.08
N ALA A 120 -9.49 -11.02 0.40
CA ALA A 120 -10.13 -10.95 1.70
C ALA A 120 -11.66 -10.88 1.54
N ASP A 121 -12.37 -10.79 2.66
CA ASP A 121 -13.80 -10.52 2.69
C ASP A 121 -14.03 -9.00 2.69
N PRO A 122 -14.62 -8.42 1.62
CA PRO A 122 -14.79 -6.98 1.50
C PRO A 122 -15.84 -6.38 2.47
N GLU A 123 -16.59 -7.21 3.17
CA GLU A 123 -17.52 -6.75 4.22
C GLU A 123 -16.82 -6.50 5.57
N LYS A 124 -15.56 -6.95 5.71
CA LYS A 124 -14.75 -6.76 6.91
C LYS A 124 -13.65 -5.74 6.67
N SER A 125 -13.50 -4.77 7.57
CA SER A 125 -12.40 -3.81 7.51
C SER A 125 -11.05 -4.52 7.51
N LYS A 126 -10.31 -4.36 6.42
CA LYS A 126 -8.97 -4.94 6.24
C LYS A 126 -7.91 -4.04 6.83
N LEU A 127 -7.97 -2.76 6.46
CA LEU A 127 -6.98 -1.76 6.84
C LEU A 127 -7.61 -0.37 6.90
N ILE A 128 -7.30 0.35 7.96
CA ILE A 128 -7.45 1.81 8.04
C ILE A 128 -6.04 2.40 8.06
N ILE A 129 -5.73 3.28 7.10
CA ILE A 129 -4.44 3.94 7.03
C ILE A 129 -4.62 5.46 6.96
N GLY A 130 -3.97 6.20 7.86
CA GLY A 130 -4.07 7.65 7.92
C GLY A 130 -2.78 8.35 8.28
N ASN A 131 -2.65 9.62 7.91
CA ASN A 131 -1.54 10.49 8.29
C ASN A 131 -0.14 9.88 8.02
N SER A 132 -0.03 9.04 7.00
CA SER A 132 1.10 8.13 6.79
C SER A 132 1.81 8.40 5.48
N GLN A 133 3.01 7.82 5.33
CA GLN A 133 3.82 7.88 4.12
C GLN A 133 4.24 6.48 3.73
N ILE A 134 3.86 6.04 2.53
CA ILE A 134 4.28 4.77 1.94
C ILE A 134 5.03 5.12 0.66
N THR A 135 6.33 4.87 0.62
CA THR A 135 7.19 5.43 -0.44
C THR A 135 8.30 4.47 -0.88
N ASN A 136 8.76 4.63 -2.11
CA ASN A 136 9.96 4.02 -2.66
C ASN A 136 9.93 2.48 -2.64
N SER A 137 9.13 1.86 -3.51
CA SER A 137 9.19 0.41 -3.79
C SER A 137 9.64 0.14 -5.23
N ASP A 138 10.25 -1.01 -5.45
CA ASP A 138 10.61 -1.48 -6.80
C ASP A 138 9.41 -2.02 -7.56
N GLY A 139 8.57 -2.84 -6.91
CA GLY A 139 7.28 -3.32 -7.41
C GLY A 139 6.11 -2.46 -6.92
N TYR A 140 4.90 -3.01 -6.94
CA TYR A 140 3.70 -2.33 -6.47
C TYR A 140 3.85 -1.78 -5.05
N LEU A 141 3.57 -0.48 -4.86
CA LEU A 141 3.71 0.15 -3.56
C LEU A 141 2.55 -0.19 -2.61
N PHE A 142 1.32 -0.17 -3.12
CA PHE A 142 0.11 -0.50 -2.35
C PHE A 142 -0.84 -1.31 -3.22
N SER A 143 -0.98 -2.60 -2.93
CA SER A 143 -1.81 -3.49 -3.73
C SER A 143 -2.81 -4.27 -2.87
N ALA A 144 -4.06 -4.36 -3.35
CA ALA A 144 -5.14 -5.02 -2.62
C ALA A 144 -6.08 -5.78 -3.56
N VAL A 145 -6.46 -7.00 -3.18
CA VAL A 145 -7.43 -7.82 -3.89
C VAL A 145 -8.64 -8.09 -3.00
N ASN A 146 -9.80 -7.63 -3.45
CA ASN A 146 -11.10 -7.82 -2.80
C ASN A 146 -11.11 -7.46 -1.30
N CYS A 147 -10.50 -6.32 -0.97
CA CYS A 147 -10.36 -5.83 0.40
C CYS A 147 -11.37 -4.70 0.70
N ASN A 148 -11.49 -4.36 1.98
CA ASN A 148 -12.18 -3.17 2.47
C ASN A 148 -11.15 -2.27 3.16
N ILE A 149 -10.85 -1.11 2.54
CA ILE A 149 -9.78 -0.23 2.97
C ILE A 149 -10.28 1.22 3.04
N GLU A 150 -9.91 1.88 4.11
CA GLU A 150 -10.04 3.33 4.27
C GLU A 150 -8.65 3.96 4.36
N ALA A 151 -8.37 4.93 3.49
CA ALA A 151 -7.14 5.71 3.46
C ALA A 151 -7.45 7.20 3.55
N TYR A 152 -6.75 7.92 4.43
CA TYR A 152 -6.93 9.37 4.53
C TYR A 152 -5.61 10.08 4.85
N ASN A 153 -5.48 11.31 4.34
CA ASN A 153 -4.32 12.17 4.58
C ASN A 153 -2.98 11.42 4.46
N THR A 154 -2.84 10.58 3.44
CA THR A 154 -1.69 9.68 3.27
C THR A 154 -1.03 9.91 1.93
N GLU A 155 0.30 9.91 1.95
CA GLU A 155 1.15 9.92 0.77
C GLU A 155 1.49 8.50 0.35
N PHE A 156 1.22 8.18 -0.91
CA PHE A 156 1.71 6.99 -1.61
C PHE A 156 2.55 7.47 -2.79
N SER A 157 3.87 7.19 -2.78
CA SER A 157 4.72 7.74 -3.82
C SER A 157 5.91 6.88 -4.21
N ASN A 158 6.32 7.00 -5.47
CA ASN A 158 7.53 6.42 -6.06
C ASN A 158 7.56 4.88 -6.05
N SER A 159 7.10 4.31 -7.13
CA SER A 159 7.04 2.86 -7.36
C SER A 159 7.51 2.53 -8.77
N GLY A 160 8.26 1.46 -8.94
CA GLY A 160 8.64 0.93 -10.26
C GLY A 160 7.44 0.41 -11.04
N GLU A 161 6.38 0.01 -10.34
CA GLU A 161 5.08 -0.39 -10.88
C GLU A 161 4.00 0.65 -10.51
N ALA A 162 2.75 0.25 -10.29
CA ALA A 162 1.73 1.17 -9.82
C ALA A 162 1.92 1.53 -8.35
N VAL A 163 1.66 2.80 -8.02
CA VAL A 163 1.63 3.28 -6.64
C VAL A 163 0.45 2.67 -5.89
N VAL A 164 -0.73 2.62 -6.51
CA VAL A 164 -1.91 1.99 -5.94
C VAL A 164 -2.57 1.08 -6.98
N MET A 165 -2.74 -0.20 -6.66
CA MET A 165 -3.48 -1.18 -7.45
C MET A 165 -4.59 -1.81 -6.61
N LEU A 166 -5.83 -1.61 -7.02
CA LEU A 166 -7.02 -2.09 -6.32
C LEU A 166 -7.85 -3.00 -7.25
N VAL A 167 -8.03 -4.23 -6.85
CA VAL A 167 -8.79 -5.23 -7.61
C VAL A 167 -10.01 -5.67 -6.82
N GLY A 168 -11.22 -5.38 -7.32
CA GLY A 168 -12.46 -5.67 -6.60
C GLY A 168 -12.54 -5.00 -5.22
N GLY A 169 -13.56 -5.32 -4.42
CA GLY A 169 -13.65 -4.88 -3.03
C GLY A 169 -14.24 -3.48 -2.82
N ARG A 170 -13.91 -2.87 -1.69
CA ARG A 170 -14.43 -1.57 -1.22
C ARG A 170 -13.28 -0.68 -0.78
N TYR A 171 -13.17 0.50 -1.33
CA TYR A 171 -12.08 1.44 -1.07
C TYR A 171 -12.60 2.86 -0.89
N SER A 172 -12.02 3.59 0.06
CA SER A 172 -12.25 5.00 0.26
C SER A 172 -10.93 5.72 0.49
N PHE A 173 -10.60 6.68 -0.36
CA PHE A 173 -9.40 7.49 -0.27
C PHE A 173 -9.80 8.96 -0.14
N THR A 174 -9.38 9.62 0.94
CA THR A 174 -9.72 11.02 1.19
C THR A 174 -8.46 11.81 1.53
N HIS A 175 -8.25 12.94 0.84
CA HIS A 175 -7.07 13.80 1.02
C HIS A 175 -5.73 13.05 0.84
N CYS A 176 -5.69 12.08 -0.08
CA CYS A 176 -4.48 11.31 -0.35
C CYS A 176 -3.73 11.87 -1.57
N THR A 177 -2.41 11.72 -1.54
CA THR A 177 -1.53 11.99 -2.68
C THR A 177 -0.98 10.67 -3.20
N LEU A 178 -1.29 10.37 -4.46
CA LEU A 178 -0.76 9.24 -5.21
C LEU A 178 0.14 9.83 -6.30
N ALA A 179 1.47 9.79 -6.12
CA ALA A 179 2.40 10.44 -7.03
C ALA A 179 3.54 9.49 -7.44
N ASN A 180 3.78 9.34 -8.73
CA ASN A 180 4.80 8.42 -9.20
C ASN A 180 5.85 9.09 -10.10
N ASN A 181 6.94 9.52 -9.48
CA ASN A 181 8.14 10.06 -10.14
C ASN A 181 9.33 9.11 -9.97
N PHE A 182 9.10 7.80 -10.07
CA PHE A 182 10.15 6.79 -9.89
C PHE A 182 11.34 7.03 -10.83
N ALA A 183 12.54 7.07 -10.24
CA ALA A 183 13.77 7.45 -10.93
C ALA A 183 14.78 6.30 -11.09
N PHE A 184 14.49 5.10 -10.59
CA PHE A 184 15.41 3.96 -10.60
C PHE A 184 15.18 2.97 -11.74
N GLY A 185 14.23 3.25 -12.63
CA GLY A 185 13.92 2.43 -13.80
C GLY A 185 12.90 3.08 -14.73
N ALA A 186 12.68 2.45 -15.88
CA ALA A 186 11.61 2.85 -16.79
C ALA A 186 10.26 2.30 -16.30
N ARG A 187 9.30 3.18 -16.10
CA ARG A 187 7.95 2.83 -15.69
C ARG A 187 7.02 2.81 -16.90
N THR A 188 6.15 1.82 -16.97
CA THR A 188 5.14 1.68 -18.04
C THR A 188 3.72 1.57 -17.50
N VAL A 189 3.57 1.51 -16.18
CA VAL A 189 2.31 1.28 -15.47
C VAL A 189 1.84 2.58 -14.81
N PRO A 190 0.55 2.95 -14.96
CA PRO A 190 -0.02 4.15 -14.32
C PRO A 190 0.07 4.13 -12.79
N THR A 191 0.03 5.30 -12.18
CA THR A 191 0.08 5.49 -10.73
C THR A 191 -1.08 4.79 -10.02
N LEU A 192 -2.29 4.90 -10.54
CA LEU A 192 -3.49 4.26 -9.99
C LEU A 192 -4.09 3.28 -11.00
N ILE A 193 -4.32 2.05 -10.54
CA ILE A 193 -5.05 1.02 -11.28
C ILE A 193 -6.28 0.59 -10.47
N LEU A 194 -7.45 0.68 -11.09
CA LEU A 194 -8.68 0.06 -10.61
C LEU A 194 -9.06 -1.09 -11.55
N SER A 195 -9.37 -2.25 -11.01
CA SER A 195 -9.75 -3.43 -11.79
C SER A 195 -10.87 -4.23 -11.10
N ASN A 196 -11.73 -4.88 -11.88
CA ASN A 196 -12.64 -5.90 -11.39
C ASN A 196 -12.18 -7.33 -11.70
N ASN A 197 -10.96 -7.48 -12.19
CA ASN A 197 -10.43 -8.79 -12.58
C ASN A 197 -8.94 -8.91 -12.31
N LEU A 198 -8.48 -10.15 -12.19
CA LEU A 198 -7.08 -10.50 -12.06
C LEU A 198 -6.84 -11.82 -12.79
N THR A 199 -5.75 -11.91 -13.55
CA THR A 199 -5.31 -13.18 -14.13
C THR A 199 -4.52 -13.98 -13.08
N ASN A 200 -5.00 -15.19 -12.77
CA ASN A 200 -4.34 -16.05 -11.80
C ASN A 200 -3.11 -16.79 -12.40
N ALA A 201 -2.41 -17.56 -11.59
CA ALA A 201 -1.21 -18.32 -12.01
C ALA A 201 -1.49 -19.38 -13.11
N GLU A 202 -2.77 -19.76 -13.31
CA GLU A 202 -3.20 -20.69 -14.37
C GLU A 202 -3.60 -19.95 -15.66
N ASN A 203 -3.30 -18.64 -15.78
CA ASN A 203 -3.72 -17.76 -16.88
C ASN A 203 -5.25 -17.67 -17.06
N LYS A 204 -6.02 -17.89 -15.98
CA LYS A 204 -7.47 -17.69 -15.99
C LYS A 204 -7.81 -16.34 -15.40
N VAL A 205 -8.71 -15.62 -16.06
CA VAL A 205 -9.28 -14.39 -15.53
C VAL A 205 -10.25 -14.74 -14.40
N VAL A 206 -10.01 -14.16 -13.22
CA VAL A 206 -10.89 -14.25 -12.05
C VAL A 206 -11.51 -12.88 -11.83
N LEU A 207 -12.84 -12.84 -11.72
CA LEU A 207 -13.59 -11.62 -11.49
C LEU A 207 -13.76 -11.35 -9.99
N TYR A 208 -13.54 -10.10 -9.61
CA TYR A 208 -13.73 -9.56 -8.26
C TYR A 208 -14.57 -8.29 -8.38
N PRO A 209 -15.85 -8.27 -7.98
CA PRO A 209 -16.67 -7.07 -8.06
C PRO A 209 -16.01 -5.88 -7.35
N LEU A 210 -15.76 -4.80 -8.09
CA LEU A 210 -15.35 -3.52 -7.51
C LEU A 210 -16.62 -2.82 -7.02
N GLN A 211 -16.98 -3.06 -5.77
CA GLN A 211 -18.23 -2.62 -5.18
C GLN A 211 -18.23 -1.12 -4.87
N LYS A 212 -17.03 -0.60 -4.58
CA LYS A 212 -16.82 0.80 -4.26
C LYS A 212 -15.35 1.18 -4.41
N ALA A 213 -15.05 2.30 -5.08
CA ALA A 213 -13.73 2.91 -5.09
C ALA A 213 -13.88 4.44 -5.14
N ASP A 214 -14.02 5.08 -3.98
CA ASP A 214 -14.21 6.52 -3.87
C ASP A 214 -12.89 7.23 -3.58
N PHE A 215 -12.61 8.25 -4.38
CA PHE A 215 -11.47 9.14 -4.22
C PHE A 215 -11.98 10.57 -4.06
N GLN A 216 -11.70 11.21 -2.93
CA GLN A 216 -12.15 12.55 -2.63
C GLN A 216 -10.98 13.45 -2.21
N ASN A 217 -10.87 14.62 -2.85
CA ASN A 217 -9.80 15.59 -2.58
C ASN A 217 -8.40 14.97 -2.73
N CYS A 218 -8.21 14.11 -3.74
CA CYS A 218 -6.96 13.39 -3.96
C CYS A 218 -6.17 13.98 -5.14
N ILE A 219 -4.86 13.77 -5.12
CA ILE A 219 -3.94 14.05 -6.22
C ILE A 219 -3.47 12.71 -6.79
N ILE A 220 -3.60 12.53 -8.11
CA ILE A 220 -3.12 11.37 -8.85
C ILE A 220 -2.24 11.89 -9.98
N ASP A 221 -0.92 11.81 -9.80
CA ASP A 221 0.07 12.40 -10.70
C ASP A 221 1.31 11.50 -10.88
N GLY A 222 2.15 11.83 -11.83
CA GLY A 222 3.39 11.11 -12.10
C GLY A 222 4.08 11.54 -13.40
N ASN A 223 5.05 10.76 -13.83
CA ASN A 223 5.90 11.10 -14.98
C ASN A 223 5.53 10.36 -16.28
N LEU A 224 4.45 9.54 -16.31
CA LEU A 224 3.97 8.95 -17.58
C LEU A 224 3.28 10.00 -18.45
N SER A 225 3.64 10.02 -19.73
CA SER A 225 2.99 10.86 -20.74
C SER A 225 1.62 10.32 -21.20
N THR A 226 1.33 9.04 -20.94
CA THR A 226 0.09 8.36 -21.34
C THR A 226 -1.04 8.54 -20.33
N GLY A 227 -0.75 9.11 -19.16
CA GLY A 227 -1.69 9.28 -18.05
C GLY A 227 -1.40 8.36 -16.87
N GLU A 228 -1.94 8.70 -15.71
CA GLU A 228 -1.65 8.09 -14.43
C GLU A 228 -2.83 7.34 -13.80
N LEU A 229 -3.92 7.18 -14.55
CA LEU A 229 -5.11 6.42 -14.17
C LEU A 229 -5.38 5.32 -15.20
N ALA A 230 -5.57 4.09 -14.74
CA ALA A 230 -6.07 2.97 -15.56
C ALA A 230 -7.29 2.32 -14.91
N LEU A 231 -8.32 2.09 -15.74
CA LEU A 231 -9.58 1.47 -15.36
C LEU A 231 -9.75 0.18 -16.18
N TYR A 232 -9.53 -0.99 -15.54
CA TYR A 232 -9.63 -2.28 -16.22
C TYR A 232 -10.94 -2.98 -15.84
N TYR A 233 -11.90 -2.86 -16.74
CA TYR A 233 -13.20 -3.51 -16.62
C TYR A 233 -13.28 -4.74 -17.51
N GLN A 234 -13.60 -5.87 -16.92
CA GLN A 234 -13.94 -7.10 -17.64
C GLN A 234 -15.43 -7.38 -17.43
N GLN A 235 -16.17 -7.41 -18.52
CA GLN A 235 -17.59 -7.81 -18.48
C GLN A 235 -17.69 -9.32 -18.17
N GLY A 236 -18.57 -9.69 -17.26
CA GLY A 236 -18.88 -11.07 -16.92
C GLY A 236 -20.37 -11.28 -16.71
N THR A 237 -20.76 -11.96 -15.64
CA THR A 237 -22.16 -12.19 -15.28
C THR A 237 -22.71 -11.06 -14.40
N SER A 238 -24.00 -11.05 -14.08
CA SER A 238 -24.76 -9.98 -13.41
C SER A 238 -24.22 -9.48 -12.04
N GLN A 239 -23.12 -10.00 -11.55
CA GLN A 239 -22.45 -9.57 -10.31
C GLN A 239 -21.20 -8.70 -10.53
N ASP A 240 -20.97 -8.23 -11.75
CA ASP A 240 -19.76 -7.51 -12.13
C ASP A 240 -19.88 -6.03 -11.80
N ALA A 241 -19.92 -5.69 -10.52
CA ALA A 241 -19.85 -4.30 -10.12
C ALA A 241 -18.48 -3.72 -10.50
N PHE A 242 -18.50 -2.56 -11.15
CA PHE A 242 -17.32 -1.71 -11.35
C PHE A 242 -17.70 -0.29 -10.97
N SER A 243 -17.85 -0.08 -9.65
CA SER A 243 -18.29 1.17 -9.06
C SER A 243 -17.12 1.98 -8.55
N TYR A 244 -16.94 3.17 -9.10
CA TYR A 244 -15.91 4.10 -8.66
C TYR A 244 -16.42 5.54 -8.76
N GLN A 245 -15.83 6.44 -7.98
CA GLN A 245 -16.15 7.87 -8.02
C GLN A 245 -14.90 8.68 -7.68
N PHE A 246 -14.64 9.71 -8.48
CA PHE A 246 -13.64 10.73 -8.19
C PHE A 246 -14.35 12.07 -7.98
N THR A 247 -14.03 12.76 -6.87
CA THR A 247 -14.65 14.05 -6.52
C THR A 247 -13.59 15.02 -6.03
N ASN A 248 -13.53 16.22 -6.59
CA ASN A 248 -12.55 17.26 -6.25
C ASN A 248 -11.10 16.77 -6.33
N CYS A 249 -10.74 16.03 -7.36
CA CYS A 249 -9.41 15.47 -7.53
C CYS A 249 -8.62 16.19 -8.63
N LEU A 250 -7.28 16.17 -8.48
CA LEU A 250 -6.36 16.43 -9.58
C LEU A 250 -5.95 15.08 -10.16
N ILE A 251 -6.15 14.86 -11.46
CA ILE A 251 -5.82 13.60 -12.12
C ILE A 251 -5.03 13.88 -13.39
N LYS A 252 -3.79 13.43 -13.45
CA LYS A 252 -3.02 13.45 -14.70
C LYS A 252 -3.47 12.30 -15.59
N SER A 253 -4.43 12.59 -16.43
CA SER A 253 -4.95 11.68 -17.44
C SER A 253 -5.70 12.46 -18.50
N LYS A 254 -6.00 11.82 -19.62
CA LYS A 254 -6.92 12.39 -20.59
C LYS A 254 -8.28 12.59 -19.95
N GLU A 255 -8.88 13.74 -20.20
CA GLU A 255 -10.21 14.08 -19.69
C GLU A 255 -11.26 13.03 -20.09
N GLU A 256 -12.03 12.57 -19.10
CA GLU A 256 -13.16 11.67 -19.27
C GLU A 256 -14.44 12.34 -18.78
N ALA A 257 -15.35 12.65 -19.71
CA ALA A 257 -16.64 13.23 -19.39
C ALA A 257 -17.67 12.13 -19.09
N ASN A 258 -17.73 11.66 -17.84
CA ASN A 258 -18.78 10.74 -17.40
C ASN A 258 -19.19 11.02 -15.95
N VAL A 259 -20.25 10.34 -15.47
CA VAL A 259 -20.86 10.56 -14.14
C VAL A 259 -19.97 10.17 -12.96
N HIS A 260 -18.87 9.47 -13.20
CA HIS A 260 -17.93 9.02 -12.17
C HIS A 260 -16.87 10.06 -11.81
N PHE A 261 -16.85 11.20 -12.53
CA PHE A 261 -15.88 12.27 -12.32
C PHE A 261 -16.60 13.58 -12.04
N THR A 262 -16.42 14.13 -10.85
CA THR A 262 -17.06 15.38 -10.39
C THR A 262 -15.98 16.36 -9.92
N ASP A 263 -15.97 17.57 -10.47
CA ASP A 263 -15.02 18.64 -10.11
C ASP A 263 -13.57 18.20 -10.21
N ILE A 264 -13.16 17.66 -11.37
CA ILE A 264 -11.81 17.17 -11.62
C ILE A 264 -10.96 18.22 -12.32
N LEU A 265 -9.77 18.43 -11.78
CA LEU A 265 -8.69 19.14 -12.49
C LEU A 265 -7.86 18.11 -13.26
N TRP A 266 -8.01 18.12 -14.58
CA TRP A 266 -7.25 17.24 -15.48
C TRP A 266 -5.87 17.86 -15.80
N GLY A 267 -4.78 17.04 -15.73
CA GLY A 267 -3.39 17.44 -15.98
C GLY A 267 -2.75 16.78 -17.20
#